data_0c68b0961eada9691ca97b22a6c13f0e
#
_entry.id   0c68b0961eada9691ca97b22a6c13f0e
#
_cell.length_a   1.000
_cell.length_b   1.000
_cell.length_c   1.000
_cell.angle_alpha   90.00
_cell.angle_beta   90.00
_cell.angle_gamma   90.00
#
_symmetry.space_group_name_H-M   'P 1'
#
loop_
_entity.id
_entity.type
_entity.pdbx_description
1 polymer ?
#
loop_
_entity_poly.entity_id
_entity_poly.type
_entity_poly.pdbx_seq_one_letter_code
_entity_poly.pdbx_strand_id
1 'polypeptide(L)'
;MRLQHFINERLKITSNSKSAIIRPKTSKELRSIIEQELKKQGPDADLNHIDVSRIDDMSKLFEDLNIENIKIDEWDTSNVLDMHDMFNLCENFNCNLSKWDTSSVTDMSYMFNNCGSFTGTELDKWNVSKVTNMEGTFRQCISFKTALPSWNVGNVTNMIEMFFGCTKFDGKGLHKWDVSNVTNMKQMFQFCEAFNANLYRWDVRNVTDMNAMFSECYEFEGKGLDRWSPRVFKVTDMREMFKQCEKLNIDLSRWNTSNVTQWEDAFEKCANMPDEFQPKFYR
;
A
#
# COMPACT_ATOMS: atom_id res chain seq x y z
N MET A 1 -30.22 33.81 -39.81
CA MET A 1 -29.75 32.44 -39.56
C MET A 1 -28.25 32.17 -39.81
N ARG A 2 -27.58 32.76 -40.81
CA ARG A 2 -26.15 32.51 -41.08
C ARG A 2 -25.18 33.14 -40.06
N LEU A 3 -25.48 34.30 -39.47
CA LEU A 3 -24.60 34.95 -38.50
C LEU A 3 -24.51 34.21 -37.16
N GLN A 4 -25.63 33.63 -36.69
CA GLN A 4 -25.66 32.88 -35.45
C GLN A 4 -24.88 31.56 -35.55
N HIS A 5 -24.87 30.96 -36.74
CA HIS A 5 -24.09 29.73 -36.98
C HIS A 5 -22.58 30.01 -36.99
N PHE A 6 -22.14 31.13 -37.56
CA PHE A 6 -20.76 31.57 -37.60
C PHE A 6 -20.22 31.94 -36.19
N ILE A 7 -21.07 32.56 -35.35
CA ILE A 7 -20.71 32.89 -33.96
C ILE A 7 -20.55 31.61 -33.13
N ASN A 8 -21.43 30.61 -33.30
CA ASN A 8 -21.33 29.35 -32.61
C ASN A 8 -20.15 28.48 -33.05
N GLU A 9 -19.74 28.53 -34.32
CA GLU A 9 -18.50 27.86 -34.77
C GLU A 9 -17.24 28.59 -34.26
N ARG A 10 -17.20 29.90 -34.21
CA ARG A 10 -16.08 30.65 -33.60
C ARG A 10 -15.99 30.44 -32.11
N LEU A 11 -17.10 30.33 -31.38
CA LEU A 11 -17.12 29.97 -29.94
C LEU A 11 -16.68 28.55 -29.70
N LYS A 12 -16.96 27.58 -30.61
CA LYS A 12 -16.42 26.21 -30.52
C LYS A 12 -14.91 26.14 -30.79
N ILE A 13 -14.37 27.05 -31.63
CA ILE A 13 -12.92 27.11 -31.91
C ILE A 13 -12.16 27.75 -30.76
N THR A 14 -12.80 28.64 -29.97
CA THR A 14 -12.16 29.29 -28.81
C THR A 14 -12.22 28.46 -27.52
N SER A 15 -13.00 27.38 -27.49
CA SER A 15 -13.04 26.44 -26.32
C SER A 15 -11.98 25.34 -26.38
N ASN A 16 -11.16 25.28 -27.42
CA ASN A 16 -10.05 24.34 -27.57
C ASN A 16 -8.68 25.04 -27.38
N SER A 17 -8.60 25.98 -26.42
CA SER A 17 -7.29 26.41 -25.93
C SER A 17 -6.73 25.21 -25.13
N LYS A 18 -5.87 24.38 -25.74
CA LYS A 18 -5.00 23.53 -24.96
C LYS A 18 -4.34 24.39 -23.89
N SER A 19 -4.61 24.17 -22.63
CA SER A 19 -3.94 24.89 -21.55
C SER A 19 -2.44 24.86 -21.82
N ALA A 20 -1.75 26.00 -21.67
CA ALA A 20 -0.31 26.04 -21.89
C ALA A 20 0.35 25.01 -20.96
N ILE A 21 1.23 24.18 -21.51
CA ILE A 21 1.95 23.17 -20.72
C ILE A 21 2.80 23.88 -19.68
N ILE A 22 2.56 23.58 -18.40
CA ILE A 22 3.33 24.08 -17.25
C ILE A 22 4.45 23.08 -16.94
N ARG A 23 5.67 23.56 -16.74
CA ARG A 23 6.85 22.73 -16.48
C ARG A 23 7.54 23.14 -15.19
N PRO A 24 7.11 22.59 -14.03
CA PRO A 24 7.76 22.85 -12.76
C PRO A 24 9.20 22.32 -12.78
N LYS A 25 10.08 23.00 -12.04
CA LYS A 25 11.49 22.63 -11.91
C LYS A 25 11.79 21.87 -10.63
N THR A 26 10.90 21.94 -9.66
CA THR A 26 11.06 21.30 -8.33
C THR A 26 9.71 20.80 -7.82
N SER A 27 9.73 19.82 -6.93
CA SER A 27 8.55 19.29 -6.22
C SER A 27 7.78 20.40 -5.49
N LYS A 28 8.50 21.33 -4.87
CA LYS A 28 7.89 22.49 -4.20
C LYS A 28 7.11 23.40 -5.16
N GLU A 29 7.68 23.68 -6.34
CA GLU A 29 6.99 24.45 -7.38
C GLU A 29 5.77 23.69 -7.90
N LEU A 30 5.93 22.38 -8.15
CA LEU A 30 4.83 21.51 -8.57
C LEU A 30 3.69 21.53 -7.55
N ARG A 31 3.97 21.34 -6.24
CA ARG A 31 2.98 21.41 -5.16
C ARG A 31 2.23 22.73 -5.17
N SER A 32 2.94 23.86 -5.30
CA SER A 32 2.32 25.20 -5.35
C SER A 32 1.38 25.36 -6.55
N ILE A 33 1.73 24.80 -7.71
CA ILE A 33 0.90 24.83 -8.92
C ILE A 33 -0.35 23.99 -8.70
N ILE A 34 -0.22 22.77 -8.14
CA ILE A 34 -1.34 21.89 -7.81
C ILE A 34 -2.33 22.60 -6.88
N GLU A 35 -1.85 23.20 -5.79
CA GLU A 35 -2.71 23.92 -4.84
C GLU A 35 -3.46 25.09 -5.50
N GLN A 36 -2.84 25.78 -6.46
CA GLN A 36 -3.49 26.83 -7.22
C GLN A 36 -4.56 26.27 -8.18
N GLU A 37 -4.27 25.15 -8.86
CA GLU A 37 -5.23 24.51 -9.75
C GLU A 37 -6.41 23.93 -8.96
N LEU A 38 -6.19 23.30 -7.81
CA LEU A 38 -7.25 22.83 -6.93
C LEU A 38 -8.15 23.96 -6.42
N LYS A 39 -7.59 25.15 -6.12
CA LYS A 39 -8.39 26.35 -5.76
C LYS A 39 -9.28 26.83 -6.90
N LYS A 40 -8.85 26.65 -8.15
CA LYS A 40 -9.61 27.09 -9.35
C LYS A 40 -10.63 26.05 -9.80
N GLN A 41 -10.30 24.76 -9.76
CA GLN A 41 -11.05 23.69 -10.37
C GLN A 41 -11.78 22.78 -9.36
N GLY A 42 -11.41 22.83 -8.08
CA GLY A 42 -11.95 21.95 -7.04
C GLY A 42 -11.23 20.59 -6.94
N PRO A 43 -11.79 19.64 -6.18
CA PRO A 43 -11.14 18.37 -5.83
C PRO A 43 -10.96 17.39 -7.01
N ASP A 44 -11.63 17.62 -8.14
CA ASP A 44 -11.56 16.81 -9.37
C ASP A 44 -10.73 17.47 -10.48
N ALA A 45 -9.78 18.33 -10.11
CA ALA A 45 -9.00 19.14 -11.04
C ALA A 45 -8.31 18.32 -12.15
N ASP A 46 -8.29 18.86 -13.38
CA ASP A 46 -7.50 18.32 -14.48
C ASP A 46 -6.08 18.91 -14.46
N LEU A 47 -5.12 18.07 -14.08
CA LEU A 47 -3.71 18.42 -13.90
C LEU A 47 -2.82 17.84 -15.02
N ASN A 48 -3.38 17.17 -16.04
CA ASN A 48 -2.63 16.57 -17.15
C ASN A 48 -1.86 17.57 -18.02
N HIS A 49 -2.19 18.88 -17.92
CA HIS A 49 -1.43 19.93 -18.59
C HIS A 49 -0.10 20.29 -17.89
N ILE A 50 0.21 19.65 -16.74
CA ILE A 50 1.47 19.84 -16.02
C ILE A 50 2.45 18.76 -16.47
N ASP A 51 3.56 19.16 -17.05
CA ASP A 51 4.66 18.27 -17.46
C ASP A 51 5.57 18.00 -16.27
N VAL A 52 5.44 16.81 -15.68
CA VAL A 52 6.20 16.38 -14.50
C VAL A 52 7.42 15.52 -14.83
N SER A 53 7.74 15.33 -16.12
CA SER A 53 8.79 14.42 -16.60
C SER A 53 10.21 14.70 -16.04
N ARG A 54 10.43 15.86 -15.42
CA ARG A 54 11.71 16.26 -14.81
C ARG A 54 11.74 16.12 -13.29
N ILE A 55 10.63 15.69 -12.68
CA ILE A 55 10.49 15.57 -11.24
C ILE A 55 10.89 14.13 -10.84
N ASP A 56 11.87 14.00 -10.00
CA ASP A 56 12.38 12.73 -9.46
C ASP A 56 11.93 12.45 -8.02
N ASP A 57 11.46 13.48 -7.31
CA ASP A 57 10.91 13.40 -5.96
C ASP A 57 9.47 13.92 -5.97
N MET A 58 8.50 13.02 -5.72
CA MET A 58 7.09 13.34 -5.56
C MET A 58 6.60 13.11 -4.13
N SER A 59 7.54 13.04 -3.18
CA SER A 59 7.18 12.87 -1.78
C SER A 59 6.26 13.99 -1.30
N LYS A 60 5.22 13.62 -0.54
CA LYS A 60 4.24 14.54 0.06
C LYS A 60 3.50 15.46 -0.93
N LEU A 61 3.53 15.13 -2.23
CA LEU A 61 3.06 16.03 -3.29
C LEU A 61 1.58 16.43 -3.13
N PHE A 62 0.73 15.51 -2.67
CA PHE A 62 -0.69 15.74 -2.39
C PHE A 62 -1.05 15.57 -0.91
N GLU A 63 -0.07 15.37 -0.02
CA GLU A 63 -0.31 15.14 1.41
C GLU A 63 -1.32 16.16 1.97
N ASP A 64 -2.37 15.63 2.64
CA ASP A 64 -3.42 16.41 3.31
C ASP A 64 -4.19 17.37 2.38
N LEU A 65 -4.21 17.10 1.06
CA LEU A 65 -5.03 17.87 0.13
C LEU A 65 -6.41 17.22 -0.05
N ASN A 66 -7.44 18.05 -0.11
CA ASN A 66 -8.78 17.59 -0.46
C ASN A 66 -8.86 17.33 -1.96
N ILE A 67 -8.54 16.11 -2.36
CA ILE A 67 -8.60 15.62 -3.75
C ILE A 67 -9.49 14.39 -3.82
N GLU A 68 -10.15 14.20 -4.97
CA GLU A 68 -11.07 13.09 -5.18
C GLU A 68 -10.71 12.34 -6.48
N ASN A 69 -11.18 12.79 -7.65
CA ASN A 69 -10.93 12.17 -8.95
C ASN A 69 -10.07 13.06 -9.85
N ILE A 70 -8.98 13.61 -9.33
CA ILE A 70 -8.06 14.44 -10.10
C ILE A 70 -7.55 13.70 -11.34
N LYS A 71 -7.31 14.42 -12.44
CA LYS A 71 -6.73 13.82 -13.64
C LYS A 71 -5.23 14.04 -13.66
N ILE A 72 -4.51 12.96 -13.43
CA ILE A 72 -3.04 12.85 -13.41
C ILE A 72 -2.58 11.59 -14.18
N ASP A 73 -3.49 10.99 -14.95
CA ASP A 73 -3.24 9.72 -15.63
C ASP A 73 -2.31 9.84 -16.85
N GLU A 74 -2.04 11.07 -17.32
CA GLU A 74 -1.08 11.35 -18.39
C GLU A 74 0.29 11.82 -17.88
N TRP A 75 0.52 11.82 -16.57
CA TRP A 75 1.82 12.19 -16.01
C TRP A 75 2.90 11.16 -16.34
N ASP A 76 4.04 11.63 -16.85
CA ASP A 76 5.24 10.83 -17.03
C ASP A 76 5.99 10.72 -15.69
N THR A 77 5.84 9.58 -15.03
CA THR A 77 6.46 9.29 -13.73
C THR A 77 7.72 8.44 -13.82
N SER A 78 8.23 8.19 -15.03
CA SER A 78 9.35 7.26 -15.28
C SER A 78 10.67 7.62 -14.56
N ASN A 79 10.86 8.92 -14.23
CA ASN A 79 12.03 9.41 -13.52
C ASN A 79 11.87 9.48 -11.99
N VAL A 80 10.65 9.20 -11.47
CA VAL A 80 10.37 9.34 -10.04
C VAL A 80 11.06 8.25 -9.23
N LEU A 81 11.81 8.65 -8.23
CA LEU A 81 12.55 7.77 -7.31
C LEU A 81 11.85 7.63 -5.96
N ASP A 82 11.17 8.69 -5.53
CA ASP A 82 10.56 8.80 -4.20
C ASP A 82 9.10 9.23 -4.30
N MET A 83 8.20 8.41 -3.73
CA MET A 83 6.77 8.64 -3.62
C MET A 83 6.25 8.55 -2.18
N HIS A 84 7.15 8.69 -1.16
CA HIS A 84 6.70 8.58 0.22
C HIS A 84 5.66 9.66 0.56
N ASP A 85 4.65 9.32 1.35
CA ASP A 85 3.57 10.21 1.77
C ASP A 85 2.81 10.91 0.60
N MET A 86 2.98 10.49 -0.66
CA MET A 86 2.51 11.26 -1.82
C MET A 86 1.02 11.62 -1.75
N PHE A 87 0.17 10.70 -1.31
CA PHE A 87 -1.28 10.90 -1.12
C PHE A 87 -1.70 10.71 0.34
N ASN A 88 -0.75 10.80 1.29
CA ASN A 88 -1.03 10.65 2.71
C ASN A 88 -2.17 11.60 3.13
N LEU A 89 -3.15 11.08 3.90
CA LEU A 89 -4.33 11.80 4.39
C LEU A 89 -5.31 12.31 3.29
N CYS A 90 -5.23 11.77 2.07
CA CYS A 90 -6.19 12.08 1.00
C CYS A 90 -7.40 11.12 1.08
N GLU A 91 -8.29 11.29 2.05
CA GLU A 91 -9.36 10.36 2.41
C GLU A 91 -10.26 9.96 1.23
N ASN A 92 -10.59 10.91 0.34
CA ASN A 92 -11.51 10.71 -0.77
C ASN A 92 -10.82 10.29 -2.08
N PHE A 93 -9.49 10.21 -2.09
CA PHE A 93 -8.71 9.90 -3.29
C PHE A 93 -9.00 8.49 -3.83
N ASN A 94 -9.35 8.38 -5.10
CA ASN A 94 -9.54 7.09 -5.80
C ASN A 94 -9.28 7.18 -7.31
N CYS A 95 -8.17 7.80 -7.72
CA CYS A 95 -7.84 7.96 -9.13
C CYS A 95 -7.29 6.68 -9.77
N ASN A 96 -7.40 6.61 -11.09
CA ASN A 96 -6.75 5.56 -11.89
C ASN A 96 -5.28 5.93 -12.14
N LEU A 97 -4.36 5.15 -11.58
CA LEU A 97 -2.92 5.31 -11.70
C LEU A 97 -2.27 4.22 -12.58
N SER A 98 -3.05 3.49 -13.37
CA SER A 98 -2.60 2.32 -14.15
C SER A 98 -1.54 2.62 -15.21
N LYS A 99 -1.44 3.88 -15.66
CA LYS A 99 -0.47 4.31 -16.69
C LYS A 99 0.87 4.78 -16.11
N TRP A 100 0.95 4.92 -14.78
CA TRP A 100 2.19 5.39 -14.15
C TRP A 100 3.32 4.38 -14.28
N ASP A 101 4.48 4.85 -14.67
CA ASP A 101 5.71 4.07 -14.64
C ASP A 101 6.37 4.21 -13.26
N THR A 102 6.34 3.13 -12.48
CA THR A 102 6.93 3.06 -11.13
C THR A 102 8.26 2.33 -11.11
N SER A 103 8.82 2.02 -12.28
CA SER A 103 10.01 1.17 -12.41
C SER A 103 11.30 1.76 -11.83
N SER A 104 11.30 3.04 -11.51
CA SER A 104 12.43 3.74 -10.87
C SER A 104 12.23 3.96 -9.38
N VAL A 105 11.02 3.79 -8.84
CA VAL A 105 10.67 4.11 -7.46
C VAL A 105 11.37 3.17 -6.47
N THR A 106 11.95 3.75 -5.42
CA THR A 106 12.66 3.04 -4.34
C THR A 106 11.96 3.12 -2.99
N ASP A 107 11.18 4.19 -2.75
CA ASP A 107 10.40 4.39 -1.52
C ASP A 107 8.92 4.69 -1.84
N MET A 108 8.03 3.87 -1.27
CA MET A 108 6.57 4.03 -1.32
C MET A 108 5.97 4.12 0.10
N SER A 109 6.78 4.43 1.11
CA SER A 109 6.29 4.46 2.49
C SER A 109 5.16 5.48 2.65
N TYR A 110 4.10 5.07 3.32
CA TYR A 110 2.90 5.86 3.60
C TYR A 110 2.21 6.50 2.37
N MET A 111 2.54 6.04 1.14
CA MET A 111 2.07 6.68 -0.09
C MET A 111 0.56 6.90 -0.15
N PHE A 112 -0.23 5.95 0.35
CA PHE A 112 -1.70 6.02 0.41
C PHE A 112 -2.23 5.94 1.84
N ASN A 113 -1.43 6.27 2.86
CA ASN A 113 -1.90 6.22 4.24
C ASN A 113 -3.14 7.08 4.44
N ASN A 114 -4.17 6.52 5.10
CA ASN A 114 -5.48 7.15 5.31
C ASN A 114 -6.22 7.57 4.01
N CYS A 115 -5.98 6.90 2.88
CA CYS A 115 -6.81 7.05 1.67
C CYS A 115 -8.01 6.10 1.77
N GLY A 116 -9.01 6.44 2.59
CA GLY A 116 -10.15 5.56 2.93
C GLY A 116 -10.97 5.10 1.72
N SER A 117 -11.11 5.94 0.69
CA SER A 117 -11.84 5.64 -0.55
C SER A 117 -11.02 4.86 -1.59
N PHE A 118 -9.70 4.74 -1.40
CA PHE A 118 -8.80 4.16 -2.39
C PHE A 118 -8.99 2.64 -2.53
N THR A 119 -9.39 2.19 -3.72
CA THR A 119 -9.63 0.78 -4.02
C THR A 119 -8.40 0.03 -4.53
N GLY A 120 -7.38 0.75 -5.00
CA GLY A 120 -6.16 0.20 -5.59
C GLY A 120 -6.35 -0.37 -7.01
N THR A 121 -7.44 -0.03 -7.71
CA THR A 121 -7.74 -0.57 -9.05
C THR A 121 -6.53 -0.42 -9.98
N GLU A 122 -6.15 -1.54 -10.65
CA GLU A 122 -5.08 -1.61 -11.65
C GLU A 122 -3.64 -1.47 -11.10
N LEU A 123 -3.42 -1.37 -9.78
CA LEU A 123 -2.06 -1.30 -9.20
C LEU A 123 -1.23 -2.57 -9.43
N ASP A 124 -1.87 -3.71 -9.70
CA ASP A 124 -1.16 -4.94 -10.05
C ASP A 124 -0.22 -4.79 -11.26
N LYS A 125 -0.44 -3.78 -12.09
CA LYS A 125 0.41 -3.47 -13.26
C LYS A 125 1.70 -2.73 -12.92
N TRP A 126 1.82 -2.20 -11.71
CA TRP A 126 3.01 -1.44 -11.31
C TRP A 126 4.26 -2.31 -11.21
N ASN A 127 5.37 -1.77 -11.68
CA ASN A 127 6.68 -2.38 -11.48
C ASN A 127 7.30 -1.86 -10.17
N VAL A 128 7.23 -2.67 -9.12
CA VAL A 128 7.77 -2.33 -7.79
C VAL A 128 9.12 -2.98 -7.52
N SER A 129 9.80 -3.49 -8.55
CA SER A 129 11.01 -4.30 -8.39
C SER A 129 12.21 -3.58 -7.80
N LYS A 130 12.22 -2.23 -7.77
CA LYS A 130 13.27 -1.44 -7.13
C LYS A 130 12.89 -0.93 -5.74
N VAL A 131 11.64 -1.10 -5.32
CA VAL A 131 11.17 -0.61 -4.02
C VAL A 131 11.84 -1.40 -2.89
N THR A 132 12.36 -0.67 -1.91
CA THR A 132 13.02 -1.22 -0.72
C THR A 132 12.23 -0.97 0.56
N ASN A 133 11.39 0.08 0.56
CA ASN A 133 10.58 0.49 1.70
C ASN A 133 9.10 0.60 1.31
N MET A 134 8.25 -0.23 1.95
CA MET A 134 6.79 -0.24 1.79
C MET A 134 6.08 -0.02 3.13
N GLU A 135 6.74 0.62 4.12
CA GLU A 135 6.11 0.94 5.40
C GLU A 135 4.81 1.73 5.21
N GLY A 136 3.72 1.27 5.81
CA GLY A 136 2.44 1.97 5.79
C GLY A 136 1.85 2.30 4.41
N THR A 137 2.34 1.70 3.31
CA THR A 137 1.95 2.09 1.93
C THR A 137 0.44 2.20 1.76
N PHE A 138 -0.34 1.26 2.30
CA PHE A 138 -1.82 1.23 2.25
C PHE A 138 -2.46 1.33 3.63
N ARG A 139 -1.74 1.84 4.61
CA ARG A 139 -2.24 1.95 5.98
C ARG A 139 -3.57 2.70 5.99
N GLN A 140 -4.61 2.12 6.67
CA GLN A 140 -5.95 2.69 6.77
C GLN A 140 -6.67 2.91 5.41
N CYS A 141 -6.29 2.18 4.36
CA CYS A 141 -7.05 2.12 3.11
C CYS A 141 -8.22 1.15 3.26
N ILE A 142 -9.28 1.55 3.96
CA ILE A 142 -10.41 0.68 4.32
C ILE A 142 -11.17 0.11 3.11
N SER A 143 -11.07 0.75 1.94
CA SER A 143 -11.70 0.29 0.69
C SER A 143 -10.78 -0.53 -0.20
N PHE A 144 -9.49 -0.68 0.18
CA PHE A 144 -8.50 -1.40 -0.62
C PHE A 144 -8.83 -2.90 -0.70
N LYS A 145 -8.89 -3.43 -1.92
CA LYS A 145 -9.24 -4.85 -2.17
C LYS A 145 -8.55 -5.47 -3.39
N THR A 146 -7.65 -4.74 -4.03
CA THR A 146 -6.98 -5.21 -5.25
C THR A 146 -5.98 -6.31 -4.92
N ALA A 147 -6.04 -7.40 -5.68
CA ALA A 147 -5.03 -8.44 -5.65
C ALA A 147 -3.73 -7.95 -6.30
N LEU A 148 -2.58 -8.35 -5.75
CA LEU A 148 -1.25 -7.88 -6.20
C LEU A 148 -0.31 -9.04 -6.60
N PRO A 149 -0.76 -10.00 -7.46
CA PRO A 149 0.02 -11.19 -7.78
C PRO A 149 1.27 -10.92 -8.65
N SER A 150 1.33 -9.78 -9.34
CA SER A 150 2.43 -9.44 -10.25
C SER A 150 3.53 -8.59 -9.61
N TRP A 151 3.33 -8.13 -8.38
CA TRP A 151 4.33 -7.34 -7.67
C TRP A 151 5.57 -8.16 -7.33
N ASN A 152 6.71 -7.70 -7.83
CA ASN A 152 8.02 -8.23 -7.44
C ASN A 152 8.55 -7.45 -6.23
N VAL A 153 8.35 -7.99 -5.03
CA VAL A 153 8.77 -7.37 -3.77
C VAL A 153 10.11 -7.89 -3.26
N GLY A 154 10.88 -8.60 -4.10
CA GLY A 154 12.11 -9.27 -3.67
C GLY A 154 13.21 -8.34 -3.15
N ASN A 155 13.14 -7.02 -3.38
CA ASN A 155 14.08 -6.05 -2.82
C ASN A 155 13.55 -5.33 -1.58
N VAL A 156 12.30 -5.58 -1.16
CA VAL A 156 11.70 -4.91 -0.01
C VAL A 156 12.29 -5.47 1.29
N THR A 157 12.70 -4.57 2.18
CA THR A 157 13.25 -4.91 3.49
C THR A 157 12.34 -4.52 4.65
N ASN A 158 11.46 -3.53 4.43
CA ASN A 158 10.54 -2.99 5.44
C ASN A 158 9.08 -3.05 4.93
N MET A 159 8.22 -3.78 5.66
CA MET A 159 6.78 -3.91 5.42
C MET A 159 5.96 -3.58 6.68
N ILE A 160 6.50 -2.78 7.60
CA ILE A 160 5.77 -2.33 8.80
C ILE A 160 4.44 -1.69 8.37
N GLU A 161 3.33 -2.10 9.00
CA GLU A 161 2.00 -1.51 8.79
C GLU A 161 1.51 -1.43 7.33
N MET A 162 2.12 -2.16 6.39
CA MET A 162 1.85 -1.98 4.94
C MET A 162 0.36 -2.04 4.58
N PHE A 163 -0.42 -2.92 5.22
CA PHE A 163 -1.87 -3.05 5.04
C PHE A 163 -2.65 -2.83 6.33
N PHE A 164 -2.08 -2.20 7.34
CA PHE A 164 -2.75 -1.94 8.60
C PHE A 164 -4.12 -1.29 8.37
N GLY A 165 -5.19 -1.90 8.90
CA GLY A 165 -6.55 -1.36 8.78
C GLY A 165 -7.18 -1.47 7.38
N CYS A 166 -6.64 -2.27 6.47
CA CYS A 166 -7.27 -2.57 5.18
C CYS A 166 -8.38 -3.62 5.36
N THR A 167 -9.51 -3.22 5.93
CA THR A 167 -10.58 -4.14 6.38
C THR A 167 -11.16 -5.03 5.27
N LYS A 168 -11.10 -4.60 4.00
CA LYS A 168 -11.61 -5.35 2.84
C LYS A 168 -10.55 -6.15 2.09
N PHE A 169 -9.29 -6.08 2.50
CA PHE A 169 -8.18 -6.76 1.82
C PHE A 169 -8.10 -8.23 2.23
N ASP A 170 -8.32 -9.14 1.29
CA ASP A 170 -8.32 -10.59 1.52
C ASP A 170 -6.95 -11.27 1.30
N GLY A 171 -5.94 -10.53 0.86
CA GLY A 171 -4.58 -11.00 0.61
C GLY A 171 -4.41 -11.84 -0.65
N LYS A 172 -5.37 -11.81 -1.61
CA LYS A 172 -5.20 -12.52 -2.90
C LYS A 172 -3.96 -12.06 -3.63
N GLY A 173 -3.18 -13.04 -4.11
CA GLY A 173 -1.94 -12.79 -4.87
C GLY A 173 -0.67 -12.84 -4.03
N LEU A 174 -0.73 -12.60 -2.71
CA LEU A 174 0.43 -12.54 -1.83
C LEU A 174 1.23 -13.84 -1.76
N HIS A 175 0.63 -14.99 -2.06
CA HIS A 175 1.32 -16.29 -2.13
C HIS A 175 2.45 -16.34 -3.18
N LYS A 176 2.52 -15.36 -4.09
CA LYS A 176 3.56 -15.25 -5.13
C LYS A 176 4.74 -14.37 -4.71
N TRP A 177 4.61 -13.64 -3.62
CA TRP A 177 5.63 -12.69 -3.18
C TRP A 177 6.87 -13.40 -2.65
N ASP A 178 8.03 -12.92 -3.05
CA ASP A 178 9.31 -13.25 -2.43
C ASP A 178 9.60 -12.23 -1.32
N VAL A 179 9.42 -12.66 -0.06
CA VAL A 179 9.64 -11.82 1.13
C VAL A 179 10.95 -12.14 1.83
N SER A 180 11.86 -12.87 1.16
CA SER A 180 13.08 -13.39 1.78
C SER A 180 14.06 -12.31 2.28
N ASN A 181 13.95 -11.07 1.77
CA ASN A 181 14.75 -9.94 2.23
C ASN A 181 14.06 -9.07 3.30
N VAL A 182 12.80 -9.35 3.62
CA VAL A 182 12.06 -8.57 4.64
C VAL A 182 12.60 -8.86 6.02
N THR A 183 12.86 -7.81 6.79
CA THR A 183 13.36 -7.89 8.16
C THR A 183 12.34 -7.50 9.21
N ASN A 184 11.33 -6.69 8.83
CA ASN A 184 10.31 -6.22 9.75
C ASN A 184 8.91 -6.31 9.11
N MET A 185 7.99 -7.02 9.79
CA MET A 185 6.59 -7.21 9.40
C MET A 185 5.62 -6.79 10.53
N LYS A 186 6.09 -5.92 11.44
CA LYS A 186 5.26 -5.42 12.55
C LYS A 186 3.96 -4.84 12.02
N GLN A 187 2.82 -5.29 12.58
CA GLN A 187 1.47 -4.79 12.30
C GLN A 187 1.06 -4.83 10.82
N MET A 188 1.75 -5.65 9.97
CA MET A 188 1.57 -5.61 8.51
C MET A 188 0.11 -5.80 8.07
N PHE A 189 -0.64 -6.67 8.74
CA PHE A 189 -2.06 -6.97 8.45
C PHE A 189 -2.98 -6.70 9.64
N GLN A 190 -2.52 -5.98 10.67
CA GLN A 190 -3.37 -5.69 11.81
C GLN A 190 -4.65 -4.99 11.36
N PHE A 191 -5.81 -5.43 11.90
CA PHE A 191 -7.15 -4.97 11.50
C PHE A 191 -7.54 -5.26 10.04
N CYS A 192 -6.89 -6.22 9.37
CA CYS A 192 -7.35 -6.71 8.07
C CYS A 192 -8.43 -7.77 8.26
N GLU A 193 -9.66 -7.36 8.53
CA GLU A 193 -10.76 -8.25 8.95
C GLU A 193 -11.04 -9.37 7.95
N ALA A 194 -10.96 -9.09 6.63
CA ALA A 194 -11.22 -10.05 5.56
C ALA A 194 -10.01 -10.91 5.16
N PHE A 195 -8.84 -10.69 5.77
CA PHE A 195 -7.60 -11.34 5.37
C PHE A 195 -7.61 -12.85 5.62
N ASN A 196 -7.38 -13.64 4.56
CA ASN A 196 -7.25 -15.11 4.66
C ASN A 196 -6.33 -15.68 3.56
N ALA A 197 -5.18 -15.07 3.33
CA ALA A 197 -4.23 -15.51 2.32
C ALA A 197 -3.51 -16.80 2.72
N ASN A 198 -3.14 -17.61 1.71
CA ASN A 198 -2.23 -18.73 1.90
C ASN A 198 -0.78 -18.24 1.77
N LEU A 199 0.01 -18.34 2.85
CA LEU A 199 1.36 -17.82 2.96
C LEU A 199 2.46 -18.90 2.88
N TYR A 200 2.15 -20.09 2.37
CA TYR A 200 3.04 -21.26 2.39
C TYR A 200 4.40 -21.06 1.69
N ARG A 201 4.50 -20.11 0.75
CA ARG A 201 5.75 -19.82 0.02
C ARG A 201 6.63 -18.77 0.69
N TRP A 202 6.10 -18.06 1.66
CA TRP A 202 6.83 -16.99 2.29
C TRP A 202 8.07 -17.53 3.03
N ASP A 203 9.20 -16.93 2.73
CA ASP A 203 10.44 -17.19 3.44
C ASP A 203 10.73 -16.08 4.44
N VAL A 204 10.35 -16.31 5.67
CA VAL A 204 10.44 -15.32 6.77
C VAL A 204 11.73 -15.44 7.59
N ARG A 205 12.76 -16.15 7.07
CA ARG A 205 14.00 -16.42 7.81
C ARG A 205 14.79 -15.19 8.25
N ASN A 206 14.56 -14.05 7.62
CA ASN A 206 15.23 -12.79 7.95
C ASN A 206 14.38 -11.85 8.82
N VAL A 207 13.11 -12.18 9.06
CA VAL A 207 12.22 -11.36 9.88
C VAL A 207 12.61 -11.46 11.35
N THR A 208 12.70 -10.31 12.01
CA THR A 208 13.05 -10.18 13.43
C THR A 208 11.88 -9.71 14.29
N ASP A 209 10.93 -9.00 13.69
CA ASP A 209 9.76 -8.42 14.38
C ASP A 209 8.46 -8.79 13.64
N MET A 210 7.55 -9.47 14.34
CA MET A 210 6.21 -9.86 13.90
C MET A 210 5.14 -9.38 14.90
N ASN A 211 5.45 -8.34 15.71
CA ASN A 211 4.49 -7.78 16.65
C ASN A 211 3.17 -7.44 15.97
N ALA A 212 2.07 -7.94 16.49
CA ALA A 212 0.69 -7.73 16.03
C ALA A 212 0.46 -7.95 14.53
N MET A 213 1.29 -8.78 13.85
CA MET A 213 1.26 -8.91 12.39
C MET A 213 -0.12 -9.29 11.84
N PHE A 214 -0.87 -10.14 12.53
CA PHE A 214 -2.22 -10.59 12.15
C PHE A 214 -3.28 -10.26 13.20
N SER A 215 -2.97 -9.40 14.16
CA SER A 215 -3.92 -9.02 15.21
C SER A 215 -5.22 -8.50 14.59
N GLU A 216 -6.36 -9.01 15.06
CA GLU A 216 -7.70 -8.67 14.57
C GLU A 216 -7.98 -9.02 13.08
N CYS A 217 -7.27 -10.04 12.56
CA CYS A 217 -7.61 -10.68 11.29
C CYS A 217 -8.65 -11.79 11.55
N TYR A 218 -9.91 -11.43 11.71
CA TYR A 218 -10.99 -12.34 12.15
C TYR A 218 -11.21 -13.55 11.23
N GLU A 219 -10.99 -13.37 9.91
CA GLU A 219 -11.17 -14.42 8.91
C GLU A 219 -9.92 -15.30 8.69
N PHE A 220 -8.79 -14.99 9.34
CA PHE A 220 -7.51 -15.65 9.07
C PHE A 220 -7.43 -17.05 9.69
N GLU A 221 -7.38 -18.08 8.85
CA GLU A 221 -7.26 -19.48 9.23
C GLU A 221 -5.80 -19.95 9.45
N GLY A 222 -4.80 -19.14 9.07
CA GLY A 222 -3.38 -19.48 9.20
C GLY A 222 -2.80 -20.34 8.09
N LYS A 223 -3.47 -20.47 6.93
CA LYS A 223 -3.05 -21.33 5.83
C LYS A 223 -1.60 -21.10 5.41
N GLY A 224 -0.78 -22.14 5.53
CA GLY A 224 0.63 -22.15 5.12
C GLY A 224 1.62 -21.73 6.20
N LEU A 225 1.17 -21.31 7.39
CA LEU A 225 2.06 -20.95 8.50
C LEU A 225 2.83 -22.16 9.05
N ASP A 226 2.29 -23.38 8.93
CA ASP A 226 2.98 -24.63 9.26
C ASP A 226 4.31 -24.78 8.51
N ARG A 227 4.41 -24.17 7.32
CA ARG A 227 5.63 -24.17 6.49
C ARG A 227 6.69 -23.17 6.95
N TRP A 228 6.36 -22.26 7.86
CA TRP A 228 7.32 -21.31 8.41
C TRP A 228 8.28 -21.92 9.43
N SER A 229 7.97 -23.10 9.96
CA SER A 229 8.95 -23.89 10.68
C SER A 229 9.99 -24.46 9.69
N PRO A 230 11.27 -24.25 9.80
CA PRO A 230 12.08 -23.63 10.88
C PRO A 230 12.45 -22.16 10.65
N ARG A 231 11.72 -21.40 9.83
CA ARG A 231 12.12 -20.09 9.32
C ARG A 231 11.91 -18.91 10.29
N VAL A 232 11.19 -19.13 11.40
CA VAL A 232 10.88 -18.07 12.39
C VAL A 232 12.01 -17.90 13.44
N PHE A 233 13.14 -18.53 13.27
CA PHE A 233 14.20 -18.61 14.29
C PHE A 233 14.89 -17.29 14.60
N LYS A 234 14.77 -16.25 13.75
CA LYS A 234 15.31 -14.90 14.02
C LYS A 234 14.33 -13.98 14.71
N VAL A 235 13.07 -14.37 14.81
CA VAL A 235 12.02 -13.53 15.41
C VAL A 235 12.27 -13.37 16.90
N THR A 236 12.24 -12.14 17.38
CA THR A 236 12.41 -11.78 18.79
C THR A 236 11.14 -11.24 19.43
N ASP A 237 10.23 -10.66 18.62
CA ASP A 237 8.97 -10.10 19.09
C ASP A 237 7.78 -10.71 18.33
N MET A 238 6.88 -11.36 19.06
CA MET A 238 5.62 -11.95 18.60
C MET A 238 4.43 -11.46 19.44
N ARG A 239 4.57 -10.36 20.19
CA ARG A 239 3.47 -9.83 21.00
C ARG A 239 2.24 -9.59 20.12
N GLU A 240 1.08 -10.01 20.61
CA GLU A 240 -0.21 -9.84 19.95
C GLU A 240 -0.29 -10.38 18.51
N MET A 241 0.66 -11.22 18.07
CA MET A 241 0.82 -11.63 16.66
C MET A 241 -0.48 -12.14 16.04
N PHE A 242 -1.27 -12.91 16.80
CA PHE A 242 -2.55 -13.49 16.36
C PHE A 242 -3.72 -13.07 17.26
N LYS A 243 -3.56 -12.03 18.06
CA LYS A 243 -4.61 -11.56 18.96
C LYS A 243 -5.93 -11.39 18.19
N GLN A 244 -7.02 -11.98 18.71
CA GLN A 244 -8.35 -11.95 18.10
C GLN A 244 -8.44 -12.57 16.67
N CYS A 245 -7.51 -13.46 16.30
CA CYS A 245 -7.67 -14.28 15.09
C CYS A 245 -8.66 -15.43 15.37
N GLU A 246 -9.95 -15.13 15.36
CA GLU A 246 -11.01 -16.06 15.81
C GLU A 246 -11.03 -17.37 15.03
N LYS A 247 -10.69 -17.36 13.73
CA LYS A 247 -10.69 -18.54 12.85
C LYS A 247 -9.35 -19.25 12.76
N LEU A 248 -8.32 -18.76 13.44
CA LEU A 248 -6.99 -19.40 13.42
C LEU A 248 -7.07 -20.83 13.94
N ASN A 249 -6.67 -21.79 13.09
CA ASN A 249 -6.67 -23.20 13.45
C ASN A 249 -5.60 -23.95 12.63
N ILE A 250 -4.34 -23.85 13.04
CA ILE A 250 -3.19 -24.42 12.35
C ILE A 250 -2.14 -24.87 13.37
N ASP A 251 -1.52 -26.04 13.19
CA ASP A 251 -0.47 -26.54 14.08
C ASP A 251 0.84 -25.77 13.89
N LEU A 252 1.19 -24.93 14.84
CA LEU A 252 2.42 -24.14 14.93
C LEU A 252 3.39 -24.68 15.99
N SER A 253 3.11 -25.83 16.62
CA SER A 253 3.91 -26.41 17.70
C SER A 253 5.36 -26.68 17.32
N ARG A 254 5.66 -26.76 16.02
CA ARG A 254 7.01 -26.98 15.48
C ARG A 254 7.80 -25.70 15.20
N TRP A 255 7.23 -24.54 15.43
CA TRP A 255 7.95 -23.29 15.23
C TRP A 255 9.15 -23.20 16.19
N ASN A 256 10.32 -22.82 15.68
CA ASN A 256 11.49 -22.55 16.51
C ASN A 256 11.41 -21.12 17.07
N THR A 257 10.90 -21.01 18.30
CA THR A 257 10.72 -19.75 19.02
C THR A 257 11.83 -19.48 20.05
N SER A 258 12.97 -20.15 19.94
CA SER A 258 14.05 -20.07 20.93
C SER A 258 14.64 -18.66 21.11
N ASN A 259 14.50 -17.79 20.12
CA ASN A 259 14.96 -16.41 20.17
C ASN A 259 13.83 -15.40 20.48
N VAL A 260 12.59 -15.85 20.60
CA VAL A 260 11.47 -14.98 20.96
C VAL A 260 11.58 -14.59 22.43
N THR A 261 11.68 -13.31 22.68
CA THR A 261 11.79 -12.74 24.05
C THR A 261 10.53 -11.99 24.46
N GLN A 262 9.64 -11.70 23.53
CA GLN A 262 8.40 -10.96 23.76
C GLN A 262 7.26 -11.67 23.01
N TRP A 263 6.24 -12.16 23.73
CA TRP A 263 5.11 -12.93 23.17
C TRP A 263 3.79 -12.70 23.92
N GLU A 264 3.72 -11.66 24.76
CA GLU A 264 2.52 -11.32 25.50
C GLU A 264 1.34 -11.23 24.56
N ASP A 265 0.23 -11.84 24.92
CA ASP A 265 -1.04 -11.85 24.18
C ASP A 265 -0.96 -12.42 22.74
N ALA A 266 0.11 -13.15 22.39
CA ALA A 266 0.34 -13.66 21.03
C ALA A 266 -0.84 -14.44 20.45
N PHE A 267 -1.61 -15.15 21.29
CA PHE A 267 -2.80 -15.93 20.92
C PHE A 267 -4.05 -15.52 21.71
N GLU A 268 -4.08 -14.32 22.28
CA GLU A 268 -5.23 -13.83 23.04
C GLU A 268 -6.49 -13.86 22.17
N LYS A 269 -7.56 -14.50 22.66
CA LYS A 269 -8.86 -14.61 21.99
C LYS A 269 -8.84 -15.35 20.63
N CYS A 270 -7.89 -16.25 20.40
CA CYS A 270 -7.91 -17.19 19.27
C CYS A 270 -8.83 -18.37 19.59
N ALA A 271 -10.14 -18.19 19.45
CA ALA A 271 -11.14 -19.15 19.95
C ALA A 271 -11.04 -20.56 19.36
N ASN A 272 -10.52 -20.71 18.14
CA ASN A 272 -10.39 -21.99 17.45
C ASN A 272 -8.97 -22.59 17.49
N MET A 273 -8.01 -21.94 18.18
CA MET A 273 -6.62 -22.39 18.27
C MET A 273 -6.40 -23.26 19.50
N PRO A 274 -6.20 -24.60 19.38
CA PRO A 274 -5.88 -25.44 20.52
C PRO A 274 -4.54 -25.07 21.13
N ASP A 275 -4.42 -25.20 22.48
CA ASP A 275 -3.17 -24.89 23.19
C ASP A 275 -2.00 -25.75 22.70
N GLU A 276 -2.25 -27.04 22.37
CA GLU A 276 -1.25 -27.96 21.84
C GLU A 276 -0.72 -27.59 20.44
N PHE A 277 -1.45 -26.73 19.70
CA PHE A 277 -1.02 -26.22 18.39
C PHE A 277 -0.15 -24.97 18.51
N GLN A 278 -0.12 -24.35 19.68
CA GLN A 278 0.70 -23.17 19.90
C GLN A 278 2.18 -23.54 20.02
N PRO A 279 3.11 -22.69 19.54
CA PRO A 279 4.54 -22.90 19.76
C PRO A 279 4.90 -22.78 21.24
N LYS A 280 5.99 -23.44 21.64
CA LYS A 280 6.51 -23.32 23.00
C LYS A 280 7.42 -22.12 23.11
N PHE A 281 7.04 -21.15 23.92
CA PHE A 281 7.91 -20.04 24.28
C PHE A 281 8.76 -20.42 25.50
N TYR A 282 10.05 -20.05 25.45
CA TYR A 282 11.00 -20.36 26.51
C TYR A 282 11.33 -19.08 27.28
N ARG A 283 11.21 -19.12 28.61
CA ARG A 283 11.61 -18.03 29.52
C ARG A 283 13.09 -18.10 29.83
#